data_e7f9cf6dc0045caa4fad5e4a32b7a1bd
#
_entry.id   e7f9cf6dc0045caa4fad5e4a32b7a1bd
#
_cell.length_a   1.000
_cell.length_b   1.000
_cell.length_c   1.000
_cell.angle_alpha   90.00
_cell.angle_beta   90.00
_cell.angle_gamma   90.00
#
_symmetry.space_group_name_H-M   'P 1'
#
loop_
_entity.id
_entity.type
_entity.pdbx_description
1 polymer ?
#
loop_
_entity_poly.entity_id
_entity_poly.type
_entity_poly.pdbx_seq_one_letter_code
_entity_poly.pdbx_strand_id
1 'polypeptide(L)'
;MAKATNYRLPELLHDIHLLDLLELCGTTVQTSRLLWCSQPTISRRYRILSEDFGLVRDRRQPWGCNYGTSAAMRMLRLGCRAHRLAAGVARIGSDMLHQPLLRGCPWLLPTPQRFRAAAN
;
A
#
# COMPACT_ATOMS: atom_id res chain seq x y z
N MET A 1 -5.82 11.35 18.53
CA MET A 1 -5.60 9.93 18.18
C MET A 1 -6.80 9.29 17.50
N ALA A 2 -8.03 9.52 17.99
CA ALA A 2 -9.22 8.99 17.33
C ALA A 2 -9.36 9.42 15.86
N LYS A 3 -8.82 10.58 15.51
CA LYS A 3 -8.85 11.08 14.13
C LYS A 3 -8.10 10.20 13.14
N ALA A 4 -7.10 9.43 13.61
CA ALA A 4 -6.31 8.57 12.74
C ALA A 4 -7.15 7.44 12.12
N THR A 5 -8.23 7.00 12.79
CA THR A 5 -9.10 5.93 12.28
C THR A 5 -10.05 6.42 11.20
N ASN A 6 -10.22 7.74 11.07
CA ASN A 6 -11.15 8.35 10.12
C ASN A 6 -10.44 8.91 8.89
N TYR A 7 -9.19 8.51 8.68
CA TYR A 7 -8.44 8.99 7.52
C TYR A 7 -9.12 8.55 6.23
N ARG A 8 -9.37 9.52 5.36
CA ARG A 8 -9.92 9.26 4.03
C ARG A 8 -8.85 9.56 2.98
N LEU A 9 -8.53 8.54 2.20
CA LEU A 9 -7.61 8.68 1.09
C LEU A 9 -8.29 9.49 -0.04
N PRO A 10 -7.66 10.56 -0.53
CA PRO A 10 -8.20 11.29 -1.68
C PRO A 10 -8.34 10.37 -2.89
N GLU A 11 -9.42 10.56 -3.65
CA GLU A 11 -9.69 9.72 -4.81
C GLU A 11 -8.55 9.78 -5.84
N LEU A 12 -7.94 10.94 -6.00
CA LEU A 12 -6.80 11.12 -6.89
C LEU A 12 -5.64 10.15 -6.57
N LEU A 13 -5.52 9.74 -5.32
CA LEU A 13 -4.41 8.90 -4.86
C LEU A 13 -4.77 7.41 -4.79
N HIS A 14 -5.97 7.01 -5.18
CA HIS A 14 -6.41 5.62 -5.06
C HIS A 14 -5.55 4.64 -5.86
N ASP A 15 -5.17 4.99 -7.08
CA ASP A 15 -4.33 4.10 -7.89
C ASP A 15 -2.90 4.02 -7.36
N ILE A 16 -2.41 5.12 -6.77
CA ILE A 16 -1.10 5.11 -6.11
C ILE A 16 -1.13 4.20 -4.88
N HIS A 17 -2.20 4.27 -4.13
CA HIS A 17 -2.41 3.38 -2.98
C HIS A 17 -2.49 1.92 -3.42
N LEU A 18 -3.15 1.64 -4.54
CA LEU A 18 -3.21 0.30 -5.11
C LEU A 18 -1.81 -0.24 -5.41
N LEU A 19 -0.96 0.59 -6.00
CA LEU A 19 0.43 0.21 -6.26
C LEU A 19 1.19 -0.09 -4.98
N ASP A 20 1.02 0.74 -3.95
CA ASP A 20 1.65 0.49 -2.65
C ASP A 20 1.21 -0.85 -2.07
N LEU A 21 -0.06 -1.21 -2.20
CA LEU A 21 -0.56 -2.49 -1.71
C LEU A 21 -0.05 -3.67 -2.55
N LEU A 22 0.07 -3.50 -3.86
CA LEU A 22 0.69 -4.52 -4.71
C LEU A 22 2.12 -4.80 -4.29
N GLU A 23 2.89 -3.76 -4.00
CA GLU A 23 4.26 -3.92 -3.54
C GLU A 23 4.31 -4.61 -2.18
N LEU A 24 3.39 -4.25 -1.28
CA LEU A 24 3.33 -4.86 0.05
C LEU A 24 2.91 -6.32 -0.01
N CYS A 25 1.88 -6.64 -0.76
CA CYS A 25 1.31 -7.99 -0.84
C CYS A 25 2.10 -8.90 -1.77
N GLY A 26 2.68 -8.36 -2.81
CA GLY A 26 3.43 -9.10 -3.80
C GLY A 26 2.59 -9.72 -4.91
N THR A 27 1.30 -9.95 -4.71
CA THR A 27 0.43 -10.58 -5.72
C THR A 27 -0.88 -9.82 -5.87
N THR A 28 -1.47 -9.94 -7.07
CA THR A 28 -2.78 -9.35 -7.33
C THR A 28 -3.90 -10.03 -6.55
N VAL A 29 -3.73 -11.31 -6.24
CA VAL A 29 -4.71 -12.06 -5.46
C VAL A 29 -4.84 -11.48 -4.05
N GLN A 30 -3.72 -11.32 -3.35
CA GLN A 30 -3.73 -10.78 -1.99
C GLN A 30 -4.19 -9.32 -1.98
N THR A 31 -3.75 -8.54 -2.96
CA THR A 31 -4.17 -7.14 -3.09
C THR A 31 -5.67 -7.04 -3.30
N SER A 32 -6.26 -7.92 -4.11
CA SER A 32 -7.70 -7.92 -4.36
C SER A 32 -8.49 -8.19 -3.06
N ARG A 33 -7.98 -9.05 -2.20
CA ARG A 33 -8.60 -9.34 -0.91
C ARG A 33 -8.59 -8.12 0.01
N LEU A 34 -7.47 -7.39 0.03
CA LEU A 34 -7.35 -6.18 0.86
C LEU A 34 -8.27 -5.06 0.39
N LEU A 35 -8.37 -4.87 -0.92
CA LEU A 35 -9.12 -3.76 -1.50
C LEU A 35 -10.59 -4.10 -1.76
N TRP A 36 -11.00 -5.36 -1.53
CA TRP A 36 -12.36 -5.82 -1.84
C TRP A 36 -12.72 -5.59 -3.30
N CYS A 37 -11.73 -5.72 -4.19
CA CYS A 37 -11.87 -5.63 -5.65
C CYS A 37 -11.58 -6.98 -6.27
N SER A 38 -12.07 -7.18 -7.49
CA SER A 38 -11.72 -8.38 -8.24
C SER A 38 -10.27 -8.31 -8.72
N GLN A 39 -9.64 -9.47 -8.86
CA GLN A 39 -8.28 -9.57 -9.38
C GLN A 39 -8.13 -8.95 -10.79
N PRO A 40 -9.05 -9.18 -11.73
CA PRO A 40 -8.99 -8.51 -13.03
C PRO A 40 -9.02 -7.00 -12.96
N THR A 41 -9.73 -6.43 -11.99
CA THR A 41 -9.76 -4.98 -11.77
C THR A 41 -8.39 -4.48 -11.35
N ILE A 42 -7.74 -5.17 -10.41
CA ILE A 42 -6.38 -4.82 -9.96
C ILE A 42 -5.40 -4.87 -11.12
N SER A 43 -5.43 -5.95 -11.90
CA SER A 43 -4.52 -6.13 -13.03
C SER A 43 -4.70 -5.05 -14.09
N ARG A 44 -5.93 -4.68 -14.37
CA ARG A 44 -6.24 -3.64 -15.37
C ARG A 44 -5.76 -2.28 -14.90
N ARG A 45 -6.01 -1.93 -13.65
CA ARG A 45 -5.55 -0.65 -13.09
C ARG A 45 -4.04 -0.55 -13.06
N TYR A 46 -3.37 -1.63 -12.67
CA TYR A 46 -1.91 -1.66 -12.69
C TYR A 46 -1.38 -1.49 -14.11
N ARG A 47 -2.00 -2.14 -15.10
CA ARG A 47 -1.57 -2.01 -16.50
C ARG A 47 -1.66 -0.57 -16.98
N ILE A 48 -2.77 0.11 -16.69
CA ILE A 48 -2.95 1.52 -17.05
C ILE A 48 -1.87 2.36 -16.37
N LEU A 49 -1.66 2.14 -15.09
CA LEU A 49 -0.68 2.87 -14.31
C LEU A 49 0.73 2.65 -14.86
N SER A 50 1.06 1.41 -15.22
CA SER A 50 2.37 1.08 -15.77
C SER A 50 2.62 1.74 -17.12
N GLU A 51 1.60 1.81 -17.97
CA GLU A 51 1.69 2.49 -19.26
C GLU A 51 1.87 4.00 -19.06
N ASP A 52 1.11 4.60 -18.16
CA ASP A 52 1.15 6.05 -17.93
C ASP A 52 2.46 6.51 -17.29
N PHE A 53 3.06 5.70 -16.44
CA PHE A 53 4.23 6.09 -15.67
C PHE A 53 5.50 5.32 -16.03
N GLY A 54 5.45 4.48 -17.06
CA GLY A 54 6.62 3.75 -17.49
C GLY A 54 7.13 2.72 -16.49
N LEU A 55 6.23 2.04 -15.82
CA LEU A 55 6.60 1.03 -14.82
C LEU A 55 6.87 -0.31 -15.50
N VAL A 56 7.97 -0.97 -15.09
CA VAL A 56 8.32 -2.30 -15.57
C VAL A 56 8.47 -3.23 -14.39
N ARG A 57 7.68 -4.29 -14.37
CA ARG A 57 7.75 -5.28 -13.29
C ARG A 57 9.07 -6.04 -13.37
N ASP A 58 9.82 -6.03 -12.26
CA ASP A 58 11.08 -6.74 -12.16
C ASP A 58 11.27 -7.26 -10.74
N ARG A 59 11.18 -8.58 -10.59
CA ARG A 59 11.30 -9.25 -9.28
C ARG A 59 12.69 -9.16 -8.68
N ARG A 60 13.70 -8.79 -9.48
CA ARG A 60 15.07 -8.62 -9.00
C ARG A 60 15.30 -7.30 -8.28
N GLN A 61 14.37 -6.36 -8.43
CA GLN A 61 14.43 -5.08 -7.71
C GLN A 61 14.20 -5.29 -6.21
N PRO A 62 14.71 -4.37 -5.38
CA PRO A 62 14.44 -4.43 -3.94
C PRO A 62 12.95 -4.45 -3.63
N TRP A 63 12.60 -5.01 -2.48
CA TRP A 63 11.23 -5.03 -2.03
C TRP A 63 10.67 -3.60 -1.99
N GLY A 64 9.47 -3.44 -2.48
CA GLY A 64 8.82 -2.13 -2.61
C GLY A 64 8.97 -1.51 -3.99
N CYS A 65 9.77 -2.10 -4.89
CA CYS A 65 9.99 -1.62 -6.25
C CYS A 65 9.78 -2.71 -7.31
N ASN A 66 9.19 -3.84 -6.95
CA ASN A 66 9.04 -4.99 -7.85
C ASN A 66 8.06 -4.73 -8.99
N TYR A 67 7.08 -3.88 -8.77
CA TYR A 67 6.07 -3.54 -9.78
C TYR A 67 6.48 -2.35 -10.65
N GLY A 68 7.72 -1.91 -10.51
CA GLY A 68 8.29 -0.85 -11.32
C GLY A 68 8.32 0.49 -10.58
N THR A 69 9.19 1.34 -11.04
CA THR A 69 9.34 2.68 -10.48
C THR A 69 9.71 3.67 -11.57
N SER A 70 9.42 4.93 -11.35
CA SER A 70 9.84 6.05 -12.16
C SER A 70 9.95 7.26 -11.26
N ALA A 71 10.61 8.32 -11.74
CA ALA A 71 10.73 9.53 -10.93
C ALA A 71 9.37 10.09 -10.55
N ALA A 72 8.43 10.15 -11.49
CA ALA A 72 7.09 10.64 -11.23
C ALA A 72 6.36 9.77 -10.21
N MET A 73 6.45 8.44 -10.37
CA MET A 73 5.78 7.52 -9.45
C MET A 73 6.36 7.62 -8.03
N ARG A 74 7.68 7.75 -7.90
CA ARG A 74 8.29 7.96 -6.57
C ARG A 74 7.76 9.20 -5.89
N MET A 75 7.61 10.29 -6.63
CA MET A 75 7.07 11.54 -6.07
C MET A 75 5.60 11.39 -5.66
N LEU A 76 4.80 10.70 -6.46
CA LEU A 76 3.40 10.46 -6.14
C LEU A 76 3.24 9.57 -4.91
N ARG A 77 4.05 8.53 -4.79
CA ARG A 77 4.04 7.65 -3.62
C ARG A 77 4.46 8.40 -2.36
N LEU A 78 5.47 9.26 -2.48
CA LEU A 78 5.89 10.11 -1.38
C LEU A 78 4.77 11.08 -0.99
N GLY A 79 4.10 11.68 -1.97
CA GLY A 79 2.95 12.55 -1.74
C GLY A 79 1.81 11.85 -1.01
N CYS A 80 1.54 10.61 -1.37
CA CYS A 80 0.53 9.80 -0.70
C CYS A 80 0.86 9.58 0.78
N ARG A 81 2.12 9.26 1.08
CA ARG A 81 2.60 9.11 2.45
C ARG A 81 2.52 10.42 3.22
N ALA A 82 2.94 11.51 2.59
CA ALA A 82 2.91 12.82 3.22
C ALA A 82 1.48 13.22 3.58
N HIS A 83 0.53 12.91 2.72
CA HIS A 83 -0.88 13.20 2.99
C HIS A 83 -1.39 12.44 4.22
N ARG A 84 -1.04 11.15 4.33
CA ARG A 84 -1.42 10.36 5.51
C ARG A 84 -0.77 10.89 6.77
N LEU A 85 0.52 11.20 6.70
CA LEU A 85 1.25 11.71 7.87
C LEU A 85 0.71 13.07 8.32
N ALA A 86 0.33 13.94 7.39
CA ALA A 86 -0.28 15.23 7.74
C ALA A 86 -1.61 15.03 8.47
N ALA A 87 -2.32 13.94 8.21
CA ALA A 87 -3.53 13.58 8.93
C ALA A 87 -3.27 12.81 10.23
N GLY A 88 -2.00 12.61 10.59
CA GLY A 88 -1.62 11.88 11.79
C GLY A 88 -1.67 10.36 11.64
N VAL A 89 -1.62 9.85 10.41
CA VAL A 89 -1.72 8.41 10.13
C VAL A 89 -0.42 7.89 9.57
N ALA A 90 0.15 6.88 10.23
CA ALA A 90 1.27 6.11 9.71
C ALA A 90 0.83 4.65 9.58
N ARG A 91 1.20 4.00 8.48
CA ARG A 91 0.92 2.58 8.27
C ARG A 91 2.19 1.80 8.40
N ILE A 92 2.16 0.78 9.24
CA ILE A 92 3.30 -0.09 9.50
C ILE A 92 2.89 -1.50 9.09
N GLY A 93 3.57 -2.05 8.08
CA GLY A 93 3.45 -3.45 7.71
C GLY A 93 4.45 -4.27 8.49
N SER A 94 4.04 -5.45 8.94
CA SER A 94 4.88 -6.33 9.73
C SER A 94 4.52 -7.77 9.42
N ASP A 95 5.54 -8.65 9.44
CA ASP A 95 5.31 -10.08 9.37
C ASP A 95 4.85 -10.61 10.73
N MET A 96 4.45 -11.89 10.77
CA MET A 96 3.95 -12.50 12.00
C MET A 96 5.03 -12.59 13.08
N LEU A 97 6.29 -12.75 12.67
CA LEU A 97 7.40 -12.88 13.62
C LEU A 97 7.62 -11.58 14.40
N HIS A 98 7.45 -10.43 13.76
CA HIS A 98 7.72 -9.13 14.36
C HIS A 98 6.48 -8.45 14.95
N GLN A 99 5.28 -9.00 14.75
CA GLN A 99 4.05 -8.43 15.29
C GLN A 99 4.09 -8.20 16.81
N PRO A 100 4.65 -9.11 17.62
CA PRO A 100 4.69 -8.88 19.06
C PRO A 100 5.44 -7.63 19.47
N LEU A 101 6.46 -7.22 18.70
CA LEU A 101 7.19 -5.99 18.94
C LEU A 101 6.30 -4.76 18.76
N LEU A 102 5.43 -4.79 17.75
CA LEU A 102 4.51 -3.68 17.48
C LEU A 102 3.40 -3.60 18.52
N ARG A 103 2.98 -4.73 19.07
CA ARG A 103 1.95 -4.76 20.11
C ARG A 103 2.37 -4.04 21.39
N GLY A 104 3.67 -3.91 21.61
CA GLY A 104 4.21 -3.17 22.74
C GLY A 104 4.14 -1.65 22.59
N CYS A 105 3.67 -1.14 21.46
CA CYS A 105 3.59 0.30 21.18
C CYS A 105 2.15 0.79 21.39
N PRO A 106 1.85 1.46 22.53
CA PRO A 106 0.47 1.85 22.84
C PRO A 106 -0.11 2.90 21.90
N TRP A 107 0.75 3.62 21.18
CA TRP A 107 0.31 4.64 20.23
C TRP A 107 -0.06 4.08 18.85
N LEU A 108 0.17 2.79 18.60
CA LEU A 108 -0.24 2.15 17.35
C LEU A 108 -1.69 1.72 17.43
N LEU A 109 -2.51 2.19 16.50
CA LEU A 109 -3.89 1.79 16.41
C LEU A 109 -4.02 0.46 15.67
N PRO A 110 -4.99 -0.40 16.05
CA PRO A 110 -5.24 -1.64 15.33
C PRO A 110 -5.53 -1.37 13.85
N THR A 111 -4.91 -2.17 12.97
CA THR A 111 -5.20 -2.10 11.54
C THR A 111 -6.46 -2.91 11.22
N PRO A 112 -7.18 -2.55 10.15
CA PRO A 112 -8.30 -3.35 9.69
C PRO A 112 -7.88 -4.79 9.37
N GLN A 113 -8.82 -5.73 9.50
CA GLN A 113 -8.59 -7.15 9.24
C GLN A 113 -7.95 -7.43 7.89
N ARG A 114 -8.44 -6.77 6.86
CA ARG A 114 -7.93 -6.91 5.50
C ARG A 114 -6.45 -6.59 5.38
N PHE A 115 -5.96 -5.64 6.19
CA PHE A 115 -4.55 -5.26 6.19
C PHE A 115 -3.70 -6.32 6.88
N ARG A 116 -4.25 -6.97 7.90
CA ARG A 116 -3.56 -8.07 8.59
C ARG A 116 -3.35 -9.27 7.67
N ALA A 117 -4.30 -9.54 6.78
CA ALA A 117 -4.17 -10.63 5.83
C ALA A 117 -2.98 -10.45 4.88
N ALA A 118 -2.64 -9.21 4.54
CA ALA A 118 -1.49 -8.92 3.69
C ALA A 118 -0.16 -9.14 4.41
N ALA A 119 -0.13 -8.97 5.74
CA ALA A 119 1.09 -9.11 6.52
C ALA A 119 1.52 -10.57 6.67
N ASN A 120 0.64 -11.50 6.34
CA ASN A 120 0.93 -12.93 6.37
C ASN A 120 1.43 -13.40 5.01
#